data_b70b982af8229faf035b0a381b8581df
#
_entry.id   b70b982af8229faf035b0a381b8581df
#
_cell.length_a   1.000
_cell.length_b   1.000
_cell.length_c   1.000
_cell.angle_alpha   90.00
_cell.angle_beta   90.00
_cell.angle_gamma   90.00
#
_symmetry.space_group_name_H-M   'P 1'
#
loop_
_entity.id
_entity.type
_entity.pdbx_description
1 polymer ?
#
loop_
_entity_poly.entity_id
_entity_poly.type
_entity_poly.pdbx_seq_one_letter_code
_entity_poly.pdbx_strand_id
1 'polypeptide(L)'
;MTALGGFREVGRSATLLSTRESKVLIDCGIDPGKDGGTPYFNAPELMPLDTLDAVVITHAHMDHCALLPVLYKFGYDGPVYCTPPTRDLMSLMQLDGIKVSFGEGKKAPYESSHVREVVAHCIPLKYGETTDIAPDIRLTFQNAGHILGSAVCHFHVGDGMHNIAFTGDMKFERTWLFNATANRFPRLETLVIESTYGGHRDFQPSRADAVNTLNEICDRVLKRQGKILIPVFAVGRSQEVMLVLEELMRTGKLPSVPIYLDGMIWEATAIHTAYPEYLNSQLRTQIF
;
A
#
# COMPACT_ATOMS: atom_id res chain seq x y z
N MET A 1 8.14 0.43 21.28
CA MET A 1 8.17 0.28 19.81
C MET A 1 9.46 -0.42 19.40
N THR A 2 9.38 -1.47 18.61
CA THR A 2 10.52 -2.26 18.12
C THR A 2 10.49 -2.31 16.59
N ALA A 3 11.56 -1.85 15.96
CA ALA A 3 11.74 -1.91 14.51
C ALA A 3 12.15 -3.35 14.12
N LEU A 4 11.33 -4.03 13.35
CA LEU A 4 11.59 -5.40 12.88
C LEU A 4 12.08 -5.43 11.43
N GLY A 5 11.75 -4.43 10.63
CA GLY A 5 12.16 -4.24 9.25
C GLY A 5 11.75 -2.88 8.71
N GLY A 6 12.24 -2.50 7.51
CA GLY A 6 11.91 -1.24 6.87
C GLY A 6 12.67 -0.01 7.40
N PHE A 7 13.56 -0.17 8.38
CA PHE A 7 14.36 0.93 8.92
C PHE A 7 15.75 0.94 8.30
N ARG A 8 16.13 2.08 7.67
CA ARG A 8 17.38 2.25 6.89
C ARG A 8 17.50 1.34 5.66
N GLU A 9 16.38 0.86 5.16
CA GLU A 9 16.27 0.02 3.98
C GLU A 9 14.91 0.24 3.31
N VAL A 10 14.76 -0.20 2.08
CA VAL A 10 13.48 -0.28 1.37
C VAL A 10 12.96 -1.71 1.46
N GLY A 11 11.68 -1.87 1.74
CA GLY A 11 11.04 -3.18 1.87
C GLY A 11 11.06 -3.75 3.29
N ARG A 12 10.41 -4.89 3.48
CA ARG A 12 10.27 -5.61 4.75
C ARG A 12 9.65 -4.79 5.89
N SER A 13 8.79 -3.85 5.55
CA SER A 13 8.16 -2.99 6.56
C SER A 13 7.47 -3.82 7.63
N ALA A 14 7.95 -3.67 8.87
CA ALA A 14 7.40 -4.35 10.04
C ALA A 14 7.81 -3.62 11.32
N THR A 15 6.85 -3.22 12.13
CA THR A 15 7.09 -2.54 13.41
C THR A 15 6.18 -3.12 14.47
N LEU A 16 6.72 -3.49 15.62
CA LEU A 16 5.93 -3.91 16.77
C LEU A 16 5.72 -2.73 17.72
N LEU A 17 4.47 -2.37 17.95
CA LEU A 17 4.03 -1.46 18.98
C LEU A 17 3.59 -2.27 20.20
N SER A 18 4.29 -2.11 21.32
CA SER A 18 3.98 -2.84 22.54
C SER A 18 3.78 -1.89 23.70
N THR A 19 2.77 -2.17 24.50
CA THR A 19 2.53 -1.57 25.81
C THR A 19 2.79 -2.61 26.90
N ARG A 20 2.28 -2.40 28.12
CA ARG A 20 2.28 -3.44 29.15
C ARG A 20 1.19 -4.49 28.93
N GLU A 21 0.12 -4.12 28.23
CA GLU A 21 -1.10 -4.91 28.06
C GLU A 21 -1.32 -5.38 26.64
N SER A 22 -0.70 -4.70 25.64
CA SER A 22 -1.00 -4.95 24.22
C SER A 22 0.24 -5.07 23.36
N LYS A 23 0.10 -5.85 22.28
CA LYS A 23 1.07 -5.98 21.19
C LYS A 23 0.37 -5.87 19.85
N VAL A 24 0.74 -4.89 19.04
CA VAL A 24 0.21 -4.66 17.70
C VAL A 24 1.34 -4.63 16.69
N LEU A 25 1.27 -5.49 15.67
CA LEU A 25 2.19 -5.47 14.54
C LEU A 25 1.68 -4.53 13.46
N ILE A 26 2.53 -3.61 13.01
CA ILE A 26 2.24 -2.66 11.94
C ILE A 26 3.06 -3.05 10.73
N ASP A 27 2.38 -3.42 9.66
CA ASP A 27 2.89 -4.01 8.44
C ASP A 27 3.64 -5.34 8.64
N CYS A 28 3.72 -6.11 7.56
CA CYS A 28 4.38 -7.42 7.53
C CYS A 28 4.81 -7.72 6.09
N GLY A 29 5.87 -7.08 5.62
CA GLY A 29 6.27 -7.07 4.22
C GLY A 29 7.49 -7.91 3.88
N ILE A 30 7.72 -8.11 2.57
CA ILE A 30 8.93 -8.71 2.01
C ILE A 30 9.93 -7.65 1.57
N ASP A 31 11.17 -8.06 1.34
CA ASP A 31 12.16 -7.28 0.59
C ASP A 31 12.05 -7.69 -0.89
N PRO A 32 11.50 -6.83 -1.76
CA PRO A 32 11.34 -7.17 -3.17
C PRO A 32 12.67 -7.21 -3.94
N GLY A 33 13.74 -6.67 -3.37
CA GLY A 33 15.08 -6.61 -3.98
C GLY A 33 15.97 -7.79 -3.68
N LYS A 34 15.59 -8.68 -2.75
CA LYS A 34 16.40 -9.84 -2.35
C LYS A 34 15.72 -11.15 -2.70
N ASP A 35 16.34 -11.90 -3.59
CA ASP A 35 15.95 -13.28 -3.87
C ASP A 35 16.00 -14.12 -2.58
N GLY A 36 14.84 -14.66 -2.18
CA GLY A 36 14.73 -15.62 -1.09
C GLY A 36 14.84 -15.04 0.31
N GLY A 37 14.75 -13.73 0.46
CA GLY A 37 14.66 -13.09 1.76
C GLY A 37 13.39 -13.49 2.50
N THR A 38 13.43 -14.63 3.21
CA THR A 38 12.37 -14.98 4.13
C THR A 38 12.31 -13.91 5.20
N PRO A 39 11.16 -13.36 5.46
CA PRO A 39 11.03 -12.30 6.43
C PRO A 39 11.21 -12.82 7.84
N TYR A 40 11.62 -11.93 8.65
CA TYR A 40 12.02 -12.11 10.01
C TYR A 40 10.86 -12.39 10.94
N PHE A 41 10.44 -13.65 11.00
CA PHE A 41 9.71 -14.15 12.16
C PHE A 41 10.64 -14.61 13.31
N ASN A 42 11.93 -14.33 13.20
CA ASN A 42 12.91 -14.61 14.25
C ASN A 42 13.03 -13.47 15.28
N ALA A 43 12.08 -12.53 15.30
CA ALA A 43 12.03 -11.54 16.37
C ALA A 43 11.43 -12.18 17.61
N PRO A 44 12.18 -12.40 18.69
CA PRO A 44 11.66 -12.98 19.93
C PRO A 44 10.47 -12.22 20.48
N GLU A 45 10.38 -10.93 20.19
CA GLU A 45 9.32 -10.03 20.62
C GLU A 45 7.97 -10.35 20.00
N LEU A 46 7.95 -11.00 18.81
CA LEU A 46 6.72 -11.47 18.16
C LEU A 46 6.24 -12.81 18.68
N MET A 47 7.11 -13.55 19.37
CA MET A 47 6.78 -14.90 19.80
C MET A 47 6.37 -14.95 21.27
N PRO A 48 5.43 -15.83 21.61
CA PRO A 48 4.58 -16.62 20.71
C PRO A 48 3.53 -15.74 20.01
N LEU A 49 3.07 -16.15 18.80
CA LEU A 49 2.17 -15.33 17.96
C LEU A 49 0.76 -15.14 18.58
N ASP A 50 0.33 -15.99 19.47
CA ASP A 50 -0.93 -15.88 20.22
C ASP A 50 -0.93 -14.73 21.24
N THR A 51 0.23 -14.11 21.48
CA THR A 51 0.34 -12.89 22.31
C THR A 51 0.17 -11.61 21.49
N LEU A 52 0.00 -11.72 20.17
CA LEU A 52 -0.21 -10.58 19.29
C LEU A 52 -1.71 -10.27 19.21
N ASP A 53 -2.12 -9.10 19.72
CA ASP A 53 -3.53 -8.71 19.78
C ASP A 53 -4.09 -8.35 18.42
N ALA A 54 -3.28 -7.72 17.57
CA ALA A 54 -3.72 -7.28 16.24
C ALA A 54 -2.56 -7.10 15.26
N VAL A 55 -2.88 -7.19 13.97
CA VAL A 55 -2.03 -6.71 12.88
C VAL A 55 -2.72 -5.54 12.18
N VAL A 56 -1.97 -4.51 11.85
CA VAL A 56 -2.47 -3.32 11.13
C VAL A 56 -1.69 -3.19 9.83
N ILE A 57 -2.37 -3.12 8.69
CA ILE A 57 -1.74 -2.95 7.38
C ILE A 57 -2.01 -1.55 6.86
N THR A 58 -0.93 -0.81 6.60
CA THR A 58 -1.00 0.57 6.09
C THR A 58 -1.50 0.63 4.66
N HIS A 59 -1.04 -0.27 3.80
CA HIS A 59 -1.44 -0.36 2.39
C HIS A 59 -1.04 -1.70 1.75
N ALA A 60 -1.47 -1.92 0.51
CA ALA A 60 -1.43 -3.23 -0.13
C ALA A 60 -0.14 -3.55 -0.90
N HIS A 61 0.92 -2.72 -0.86
CA HIS A 61 2.20 -3.09 -1.48
C HIS A 61 2.83 -4.29 -0.77
N MET A 62 3.53 -5.13 -1.54
CA MET A 62 4.05 -6.41 -1.05
C MET A 62 5.12 -6.27 0.04
N ASP A 63 5.85 -5.18 0.03
CA ASP A 63 6.83 -4.83 1.06
C ASP A 63 6.20 -4.36 2.38
N HIS A 64 4.86 -4.27 2.43
CA HIS A 64 4.05 -3.97 3.63
C HIS A 64 3.12 -5.11 4.04
N CYS A 65 2.66 -5.97 3.12
CA CYS A 65 1.62 -6.95 3.44
C CYS A 65 1.89 -8.39 2.99
N ALA A 66 2.96 -8.65 2.23
CA ALA A 66 3.14 -9.95 1.59
C ALA A 66 3.25 -11.13 2.53
N LEU A 67 3.64 -10.92 3.77
CA LEU A 67 3.93 -11.99 4.73
C LEU A 67 2.86 -12.17 5.77
N LEU A 68 1.84 -11.36 5.72
CA LEU A 68 0.69 -11.54 6.58
C LEU A 68 0.11 -12.97 6.53
N PRO A 69 -0.04 -13.64 5.35
CA PRO A 69 -0.48 -15.04 5.30
C PRO A 69 0.46 -16.02 6.00
N VAL A 70 1.75 -15.67 6.17
CA VAL A 70 2.72 -16.50 6.89
C VAL A 70 2.44 -16.51 8.39
N LEU A 71 1.93 -15.41 8.96
CA LEU A 71 1.51 -15.39 10.37
C LEU A 71 0.43 -16.44 10.63
N TYR A 72 -0.60 -16.50 9.77
CA TYR A 72 -1.67 -17.50 9.87
C TYR A 72 -1.15 -18.93 9.70
N LYS A 73 -0.22 -19.14 8.77
CA LYS A 73 0.46 -20.44 8.60
C LYS A 73 1.16 -20.90 9.88
N PHE A 74 1.66 -19.98 10.69
CA PHE A 74 2.36 -20.27 11.94
C PHE A 74 1.50 -20.11 13.19
N GLY A 75 0.17 -20.02 13.04
CA GLY A 75 -0.79 -20.11 14.14
C GLY A 75 -1.28 -18.79 14.70
N TYR A 76 -1.04 -17.66 14.03
CA TYR A 76 -1.77 -16.44 14.35
C TYR A 76 -3.24 -16.63 13.94
N ASP A 77 -4.16 -16.26 14.83
CA ASP A 77 -5.61 -16.34 14.62
C ASP A 77 -6.35 -15.04 14.99
N GLY A 78 -5.57 -13.99 15.25
CA GLY A 78 -6.08 -12.68 15.63
C GLY A 78 -6.55 -11.82 14.44
N PRO A 79 -7.12 -10.62 14.71
CA PRO A 79 -7.66 -9.73 13.71
C PRO A 79 -6.58 -8.98 12.91
N VAL A 80 -6.93 -8.64 11.66
CA VAL A 80 -6.17 -7.74 10.80
C VAL A 80 -7.00 -6.49 10.52
N TYR A 81 -6.45 -5.33 10.79
CA TYR A 81 -7.09 -4.05 10.50
C TYR A 81 -6.45 -3.40 9.28
N CYS A 82 -7.25 -3.03 8.30
CA CYS A 82 -6.84 -2.25 7.13
C CYS A 82 -8.05 -1.51 6.55
N THR A 83 -7.86 -0.70 5.50
CA THR A 83 -9.00 -0.11 4.80
C THR A 83 -9.67 -1.14 3.87
N PRO A 84 -10.97 -0.99 3.53
CA PRO A 84 -11.64 -1.89 2.60
C PRO A 84 -10.89 -2.10 1.28
N PRO A 85 -10.40 -1.05 0.56
CA PRO A 85 -9.65 -1.29 -0.67
C PRO A 85 -8.30 -1.97 -0.44
N THR A 86 -7.64 -1.70 0.70
CA THR A 86 -6.38 -2.39 1.04
C THR A 86 -6.59 -3.89 1.19
N ARG A 87 -7.70 -4.33 1.84
CA ARG A 87 -8.04 -5.75 1.95
C ARG A 87 -8.13 -6.43 0.58
N ASP A 88 -8.85 -5.80 -0.35
CA ASP A 88 -9.12 -6.41 -1.67
C ASP A 88 -7.86 -6.41 -2.55
N LEU A 89 -7.10 -5.31 -2.56
CA LEU A 89 -5.83 -5.24 -3.28
C LEU A 89 -4.77 -6.19 -2.70
N MET A 90 -4.68 -6.26 -1.37
CA MET A 90 -3.73 -7.13 -0.68
C MET A 90 -3.97 -8.60 -1.03
N SER A 91 -5.22 -9.05 -1.02
CA SER A 91 -5.55 -10.44 -1.37
C SER A 91 -5.24 -10.75 -2.84
N LEU A 92 -5.49 -9.81 -3.76
CA LEU A 92 -5.10 -9.94 -5.16
C LEU A 92 -3.57 -10.10 -5.30
N MET A 93 -2.80 -9.22 -4.68
CA MET A 93 -1.34 -9.22 -4.73
C MET A 93 -0.73 -10.49 -4.09
N GLN A 94 -1.26 -10.94 -2.96
CA GLN A 94 -0.79 -12.14 -2.27
C GLN A 94 -1.05 -13.40 -3.09
N LEU A 95 -2.22 -13.50 -3.74
CA LEU A 95 -2.53 -14.62 -4.64
C LEU A 95 -1.66 -14.63 -5.89
N ASP A 96 -1.35 -13.46 -6.44
CA ASP A 96 -0.43 -13.35 -7.57
C ASP A 96 1.00 -13.72 -7.18
N GLY A 97 1.47 -13.31 -6.00
CA GLY A 97 2.78 -13.71 -5.47
C GLY A 97 2.98 -15.22 -5.40
N ILE A 98 1.91 -15.99 -5.12
CA ILE A 98 1.94 -17.46 -5.19
C ILE A 98 2.16 -17.93 -6.63
N LYS A 99 1.45 -17.35 -7.61
CA LYS A 99 1.57 -17.71 -9.04
C LYS A 99 2.96 -17.38 -9.58
N VAL A 100 3.50 -16.20 -9.23
CA VAL A 100 4.85 -15.76 -9.61
C VAL A 100 5.89 -16.72 -9.05
N SER A 101 5.82 -17.06 -7.76
CA SER A 101 6.72 -18.03 -7.13
C SER A 101 6.70 -19.37 -7.86
N PHE A 102 5.51 -19.88 -8.21
CA PHE A 102 5.37 -21.12 -8.96
C PHE A 102 5.96 -21.02 -10.37
N GLY A 103 5.70 -19.92 -11.08
CA GLY A 103 6.25 -19.65 -12.41
C GLY A 103 7.78 -19.57 -12.44
N GLU A 104 8.40 -19.13 -11.34
CA GLU A 104 9.85 -19.08 -11.16
C GLU A 104 10.45 -20.42 -10.64
N GLY A 105 9.63 -21.45 -10.46
CA GLY A 105 10.06 -22.72 -9.89
C GLY A 105 10.42 -22.64 -8.40
N LYS A 106 10.00 -21.59 -7.70
CA LYS A 106 10.22 -21.38 -6.28
C LYS A 106 9.01 -21.86 -5.48
N LYS A 107 9.24 -22.24 -4.21
CA LYS A 107 8.15 -22.54 -3.27
C LYS A 107 7.65 -21.22 -2.67
N ALA A 108 6.36 -20.95 -2.83
CA ALA A 108 5.73 -19.82 -2.15
C ALA A 108 5.80 -19.99 -0.61
N PRO A 109 5.98 -18.91 0.16
CA PRO A 109 6.08 -18.99 1.61
C PRO A 109 4.77 -19.42 2.28
N TYR A 110 3.64 -19.25 1.60
CA TYR A 110 2.28 -19.61 2.05
C TYR A 110 1.44 -20.15 0.89
N GLU A 111 0.26 -20.64 1.20
CA GLU A 111 -0.73 -21.16 0.25
C GLU A 111 -1.96 -20.26 0.19
N SER A 112 -2.81 -20.44 -0.84
CA SER A 112 -4.06 -19.68 -0.98
C SER A 112 -5.04 -19.86 0.19
N SER A 113 -4.97 -20.97 0.92
CA SER A 113 -5.71 -21.16 2.17
C SER A 113 -5.38 -20.10 3.21
N HIS A 114 -4.08 -19.78 3.38
CA HIS A 114 -3.64 -18.77 4.34
C HIS A 114 -4.03 -17.35 3.92
N VAL A 115 -4.13 -17.08 2.61
CA VAL A 115 -4.71 -15.81 2.12
C VAL A 115 -6.20 -15.72 2.46
N ARG A 116 -6.94 -16.83 2.38
CA ARG A 116 -8.35 -16.85 2.81
C ARG A 116 -8.50 -16.60 4.32
N GLU A 117 -7.60 -17.13 5.15
CA GLU A 117 -7.59 -16.81 6.58
C GLU A 117 -7.37 -15.32 6.83
N VAL A 118 -6.41 -14.69 6.13
CA VAL A 118 -6.22 -13.23 6.21
C VAL A 118 -7.53 -12.50 5.91
N VAL A 119 -8.20 -12.84 4.81
CA VAL A 119 -9.46 -12.18 4.42
C VAL A 119 -10.57 -12.42 5.45
N ALA A 120 -10.65 -13.63 6.00
CA ALA A 120 -11.66 -13.98 6.99
C ALA A 120 -11.49 -13.24 8.33
N HIS A 121 -10.25 -12.93 8.73
CA HIS A 121 -9.94 -12.21 9.96
C HIS A 121 -9.77 -10.70 9.74
N CYS A 122 -9.92 -10.22 8.50
CA CYS A 122 -9.77 -8.81 8.19
C CYS A 122 -10.99 -8.00 8.64
N ILE A 123 -10.76 -7.01 9.47
CA ILE A 123 -11.75 -6.02 9.93
C ILE A 123 -11.46 -4.71 9.21
N PRO A 124 -12.19 -4.38 8.14
CA PRO A 124 -11.95 -3.17 7.38
C PRO A 124 -12.52 -1.94 8.11
N LEU A 125 -11.69 -0.90 8.26
CA LEU A 125 -12.07 0.39 8.86
C LEU A 125 -11.95 1.50 7.82
N LYS A 126 -12.91 2.41 7.80
CA LYS A 126 -12.89 3.59 6.94
C LYS A 126 -12.00 4.69 7.53
N TYR A 127 -11.60 5.64 6.68
CA TYR A 127 -10.90 6.82 7.16
C TYR A 127 -11.73 7.60 8.19
N GLY A 128 -11.10 8.04 9.26
CA GLY A 128 -11.71 8.80 10.34
C GLY A 128 -12.49 7.97 11.37
N GLU A 129 -12.67 6.68 11.16
CA GLU A 129 -13.25 5.79 12.18
C GLU A 129 -12.19 5.44 13.21
N THR A 130 -12.50 5.65 14.49
CA THR A 130 -11.65 5.26 15.62
C THR A 130 -12.21 3.99 16.25
N THR A 131 -11.38 2.97 16.38
CA THR A 131 -11.77 1.63 16.86
C THR A 131 -10.77 1.13 17.90
N ASP A 132 -11.27 0.47 18.95
CA ASP A 132 -10.42 -0.28 19.86
C ASP A 132 -9.90 -1.53 19.16
N ILE A 133 -8.58 -1.68 19.09
CA ILE A 133 -7.91 -2.80 18.39
C ILE A 133 -7.15 -3.72 19.34
N ALA A 134 -6.90 -3.26 20.56
CA ALA A 134 -6.27 -3.98 21.66
C ALA A 134 -6.69 -3.34 22.98
N PRO A 135 -6.45 -3.97 24.15
CA PRO A 135 -6.94 -3.51 25.45
C PRO A 135 -6.70 -2.04 25.77
N ASP A 136 -5.54 -1.50 25.40
CA ASP A 136 -5.16 -0.10 25.67
C ASP A 136 -4.74 0.66 24.41
N ILE A 137 -5.11 0.17 23.20
CA ILE A 137 -4.76 0.80 21.91
C ILE A 137 -6.02 0.98 21.06
N ARG A 138 -6.25 2.21 20.61
CA ARG A 138 -7.21 2.57 19.58
C ARG A 138 -6.51 3.01 18.30
N LEU A 139 -7.13 2.75 17.17
CA LEU A 139 -6.63 3.06 15.82
C LEU A 139 -7.61 3.97 15.09
N THR A 140 -7.07 4.98 14.41
CA THR A 140 -7.78 5.78 13.41
C THR A 140 -6.97 5.80 12.12
N PHE A 141 -7.56 5.34 11.01
CA PHE A 141 -6.95 5.50 9.69
C PHE A 141 -7.21 6.90 9.13
N GLN A 142 -6.18 7.48 8.51
CA GLN A 142 -6.25 8.71 7.75
C GLN A 142 -5.70 8.46 6.34
N ASN A 143 -6.15 9.22 5.34
CA ASN A 143 -5.63 9.07 3.98
C ASN A 143 -4.13 9.33 3.90
N ALA A 144 -3.36 8.42 3.31
CA ALA A 144 -1.93 8.58 3.03
C ALA A 144 -1.63 9.08 1.60
N GLY A 145 -2.60 9.00 0.67
CA GLY A 145 -2.49 9.55 -0.68
C GLY A 145 -1.54 8.80 -1.62
N HIS A 146 -1.04 7.62 -1.22
CA HIS A 146 -0.02 6.86 -1.94
C HIS A 146 -0.61 5.93 -3.00
N ILE A 147 -1.43 4.97 -2.58
CA ILE A 147 -2.24 4.10 -3.44
C ILE A 147 -3.67 4.01 -2.91
N LEU A 148 -4.56 3.35 -3.64
CA LEU A 148 -5.95 3.17 -3.22
C LEU A 148 -6.01 2.51 -1.84
N GLY A 149 -6.67 3.16 -0.89
CA GLY A 149 -6.83 2.68 0.47
C GLY A 149 -5.62 2.88 1.38
N SER A 150 -4.49 3.43 0.90
CA SER A 150 -3.31 3.66 1.74
C SER A 150 -3.63 4.59 2.92
N ALA A 151 -3.16 4.22 4.11
CA ALA A 151 -3.53 4.89 5.34
C ALA A 151 -2.32 5.30 6.19
N VAL A 152 -2.40 6.51 6.72
CA VAL A 152 -1.66 6.89 7.93
C VAL A 152 -2.38 6.28 9.12
N CYS A 153 -1.68 5.46 9.90
CA CYS A 153 -2.20 4.79 11.08
C CYS A 153 -1.96 5.66 12.32
N HIS A 154 -3.01 6.25 12.86
CA HIS A 154 -2.93 7.06 14.08
C HIS A 154 -3.40 6.25 15.28
N PHE A 155 -2.46 5.88 16.14
CA PHE A 155 -2.70 5.10 17.36
C PHE A 155 -2.85 6.00 18.56
N HIS A 156 -3.86 5.71 19.37
CA HIS A 156 -4.11 6.33 20.67
C HIS A 156 -3.82 5.28 21.75
N VAL A 157 -2.75 5.45 22.47
CA VAL A 157 -2.22 4.48 23.45
C VAL A 157 -2.56 4.93 24.86
N GLY A 158 -3.04 4.01 25.71
CA GLY A 158 -3.31 4.25 27.13
C GLY A 158 -4.30 5.38 27.36
N ASP A 159 -5.53 5.26 26.83
CA ASP A 159 -6.58 6.29 26.93
C ASP A 159 -6.15 7.69 26.44
N GLY A 160 -5.27 7.71 25.42
CA GLY A 160 -4.75 8.93 24.82
C GLY A 160 -3.60 9.57 25.61
N MET A 161 -2.94 8.84 26.49
CA MET A 161 -1.71 9.32 27.14
C MET A 161 -0.59 9.55 26.13
N HIS A 162 -0.53 8.76 25.05
CA HIS A 162 0.45 8.90 23.98
C HIS A 162 -0.17 8.61 22.63
N ASN A 163 0.05 9.47 21.64
CA ASN A 163 -0.46 9.30 20.30
C ASN A 163 0.70 9.16 19.33
N ILE A 164 0.65 8.12 18.49
CA ILE A 164 1.70 7.78 17.52
C ILE A 164 1.06 7.67 16.15
N ALA A 165 1.64 8.32 15.14
CA ALA A 165 1.27 8.11 13.77
C ALA A 165 2.37 7.39 12.99
N PHE A 166 1.98 6.39 12.20
CA PHE A 166 2.82 5.73 11.20
C PHE A 166 2.29 6.11 9.83
N THR A 167 3.12 6.69 8.98
CA THR A 167 2.67 7.16 7.67
C THR A 167 2.43 6.01 6.69
N GLY A 168 3.03 4.84 6.90
CA GLY A 168 3.27 3.93 5.80
C GLY A 168 3.97 4.70 4.68
N ASP A 169 3.77 4.31 3.44
CA ASP A 169 4.16 5.13 2.30
C ASP A 169 3.11 6.21 2.08
N MET A 170 3.57 7.44 1.85
CA MET A 170 2.65 8.57 1.71
C MET A 170 2.97 9.43 0.50
N LYS A 171 1.98 10.21 0.03
CA LYS A 171 2.17 11.26 -0.95
C LYS A 171 1.69 12.59 -0.39
N PHE A 172 2.62 13.52 -0.19
CA PHE A 172 2.32 14.82 0.42
C PHE A 172 1.54 15.75 -0.52
N GLU A 173 1.61 15.50 -1.83
CA GLU A 173 0.89 16.24 -2.85
C GLU A 173 -0.31 15.46 -3.37
N ARG A 174 -1.35 16.18 -3.80
CA ARG A 174 -2.47 15.58 -4.52
C ARG A 174 -1.98 14.91 -5.81
N THR A 175 -2.47 13.69 -6.09
CA THR A 175 -2.17 12.95 -7.32
C THR A 175 -3.32 13.01 -8.32
N TRP A 176 -3.16 12.40 -9.49
CA TRP A 176 -4.25 12.20 -10.44
C TRP A 176 -5.39 11.36 -9.83
N LEU A 177 -5.05 10.42 -8.95
CA LEU A 177 -5.99 9.50 -8.33
C LEU A 177 -6.45 9.98 -6.95
N PHE A 178 -5.55 10.48 -6.11
CA PHE A 178 -5.79 10.64 -4.68
C PHE A 178 -5.59 12.06 -4.19
N ASN A 179 -6.25 12.39 -3.09
CA ASN A 179 -5.94 13.59 -2.33
C ASN A 179 -4.57 13.45 -1.65
N ALA A 180 -3.95 14.58 -1.29
CA ALA A 180 -2.74 14.59 -0.48
C ALA A 180 -2.93 13.87 0.86
N THR A 181 -1.83 13.37 1.44
CA THR A 181 -1.85 12.75 2.76
C THR A 181 -2.47 13.66 3.82
N ALA A 182 -3.14 13.07 4.79
CA ALA A 182 -3.57 13.78 5.97
C ALA A 182 -2.35 14.26 6.78
N ASN A 183 -2.34 15.54 7.13
CA ASN A 183 -1.23 16.19 7.85
C ASN A 183 -1.70 16.96 9.09
N ARG A 184 -2.94 16.72 9.54
CA ARG A 184 -3.51 17.35 10.73
C ARG A 184 -4.03 16.27 11.67
N PHE A 185 -3.48 16.26 12.86
CA PHE A 185 -3.86 15.34 13.92
C PHE A 185 -4.31 16.16 15.14
N PRO A 186 -5.38 15.77 15.83
CA PRO A 186 -5.83 16.49 17.04
C PRO A 186 -4.73 16.55 18.12
N ARG A 187 -3.98 15.46 18.23
CA ARG A 187 -2.84 15.32 19.14
C ARG A 187 -1.87 14.28 18.58
N LEU A 188 -0.58 14.56 18.61
CA LEU A 188 0.47 13.66 18.12
C LEU A 188 1.77 13.91 18.89
N GLU A 189 2.25 12.91 19.60
CA GLU A 189 3.52 12.95 20.33
C GLU A 189 4.66 12.33 19.54
N THR A 190 4.37 11.29 18.74
CA THR A 190 5.37 10.58 17.94
C THR A 190 4.91 10.42 16.50
N LEU A 191 5.80 10.73 15.56
CA LEU A 191 5.60 10.48 14.14
C LEU A 191 6.67 9.53 13.63
N VAL A 192 6.26 8.39 13.07
CA VAL A 192 7.11 7.48 12.31
C VAL A 192 6.80 7.71 10.84
N ILE A 193 7.77 8.26 10.12
CA ILE A 193 7.59 8.74 8.75
C ILE A 193 8.54 8.04 7.80
N GLU A 194 8.04 7.68 6.61
CA GLU A 194 8.86 7.18 5.52
C GLU A 194 9.87 8.22 5.04
N SER A 195 10.95 7.74 4.45
CA SER A 195 12.00 8.61 3.89
C SER A 195 12.59 8.04 2.59
N THR A 196 11.76 7.38 1.80
CA THR A 196 12.16 6.73 0.53
C THR A 196 12.89 7.69 -0.40
N TYR A 197 12.41 8.93 -0.49
CA TYR A 197 13.04 10.02 -1.24
C TYR A 197 13.59 11.12 -0.31
N GLY A 198 14.05 10.73 0.89
CA GLY A 198 14.55 11.67 1.91
C GLY A 198 15.99 12.09 1.73
N GLY A 199 16.71 11.60 0.72
CA GLY A 199 18.09 11.98 0.44
C GLY A 199 18.18 13.42 -0.09
N HIS A 200 19.24 14.15 0.30
CA HIS A 200 19.44 15.55 -0.07
C HIS A 200 19.56 15.80 -1.60
N ARG A 201 19.66 14.74 -2.40
CA ARG A 201 19.71 14.80 -3.88
C ARG A 201 18.47 14.19 -4.54
N ASP A 202 17.50 13.72 -3.78
CA ASP A 202 16.31 13.04 -4.29
C ASP A 202 15.22 14.04 -4.69
N PHE A 203 15.55 14.91 -5.64
CA PHE A 203 14.57 15.83 -6.20
C PHE A 203 13.77 15.16 -7.30
N GLN A 204 12.48 15.05 -7.09
CA GLN A 204 11.56 14.55 -8.11
C GLN A 204 11.23 15.66 -9.13
N PRO A 205 11.16 15.36 -10.45
CA PRO A 205 10.66 16.32 -11.42
C PRO A 205 9.21 16.67 -11.10
N SER A 206 8.79 17.87 -11.53
CA SER A 206 7.39 18.25 -11.39
C SER A 206 6.49 17.29 -12.20
N ARG A 207 5.24 17.14 -11.78
CA ARG A 207 4.26 16.33 -12.55
C ARG A 207 4.06 16.87 -13.96
N ALA A 208 4.05 18.18 -14.12
CA ALA A 208 3.93 18.81 -15.43
C ALA A 208 5.09 18.40 -16.34
N ASP A 209 6.32 18.40 -15.83
CA ASP A 209 7.50 17.96 -16.58
C ASP A 209 7.44 16.48 -16.93
N ALA A 210 6.99 15.63 -15.99
CA ALA A 210 6.83 14.19 -16.23
C ALA A 210 5.77 13.93 -17.31
N VAL A 211 4.62 14.61 -17.27
CA VAL A 211 3.55 14.51 -18.27
C VAL A 211 4.05 15.02 -19.65
N ASN A 212 4.76 16.14 -19.68
CA ASN A 212 5.33 16.67 -20.92
C ASN A 212 6.35 15.69 -21.52
N THR A 213 7.24 15.14 -20.71
CA THR A 213 8.22 14.13 -21.16
C THR A 213 7.53 12.89 -21.73
N LEU A 214 6.49 12.38 -21.04
CA LEU A 214 5.70 11.25 -21.53
C LEU A 214 5.03 11.60 -22.87
N ASN A 215 4.43 12.78 -22.98
CA ASN A 215 3.80 13.25 -24.20
C ASN A 215 4.79 13.33 -25.37
N GLU A 216 5.97 13.92 -25.18
CA GLU A 216 7.02 14.02 -26.21
C GLU A 216 7.51 12.64 -26.68
N ILE A 217 7.70 11.70 -25.75
CA ILE A 217 8.09 10.33 -26.08
C ILE A 217 7.00 9.66 -26.92
N CYS A 218 5.75 9.75 -26.47
CA CYS A 218 4.60 9.15 -27.16
C CYS A 218 4.42 9.75 -28.56
N ASP A 219 4.41 11.07 -28.70
CA ASP A 219 4.25 11.77 -29.98
C ASP A 219 5.35 11.36 -30.97
N ARG A 220 6.60 11.38 -30.53
CA ARG A 220 7.75 10.98 -31.35
C ARG A 220 7.67 9.55 -31.88
N VAL A 221 7.20 8.61 -31.02
CA VAL A 221 7.10 7.19 -31.39
C VAL A 221 5.89 6.95 -32.31
N LEU A 222 4.75 7.55 -32.00
CA LEU A 222 3.52 7.39 -32.79
C LEU A 222 3.64 8.00 -34.20
N LYS A 223 4.33 9.12 -34.36
CA LYS A 223 4.64 9.70 -35.69
C LYS A 223 5.42 8.76 -36.59
N ARG A 224 6.16 7.82 -36.01
CA ARG A 224 6.90 6.78 -36.76
C ARG A 224 6.13 5.47 -36.86
N GLN A 225 4.84 5.46 -36.50
CA GLN A 225 4.01 4.24 -36.42
C GLN A 225 4.60 3.15 -35.51
N GLY A 226 5.35 3.56 -34.50
CA GLY A 226 5.99 2.69 -33.53
C GLY A 226 5.02 2.23 -32.42
N LYS A 227 5.50 1.29 -31.62
CA LYS A 227 4.81 0.79 -30.42
C LYS A 227 5.55 1.26 -29.18
N ILE A 228 4.81 1.49 -28.09
CA ILE A 228 5.35 1.90 -26.80
C ILE A 228 4.99 0.84 -25.77
N LEU A 229 6.00 0.33 -25.08
CA LEU A 229 5.83 -0.55 -23.93
C LEU A 229 6.17 0.27 -22.68
N ILE A 230 5.21 0.35 -21.76
CA ILE A 230 5.35 1.10 -20.50
C ILE A 230 5.29 0.10 -19.33
N PRO A 231 6.42 -0.29 -18.73
CA PRO A 231 6.43 -1.13 -17.54
C PRO A 231 5.99 -0.29 -16.33
N VAL A 232 4.96 -0.76 -15.63
CA VAL A 232 4.37 -0.08 -14.47
C VAL A 232 3.95 -1.09 -13.41
N PHE A 233 3.91 -0.64 -12.15
CA PHE A 233 3.27 -1.44 -11.11
C PHE A 233 1.76 -1.56 -11.37
N ALA A 234 1.19 -2.72 -11.08
CA ALA A 234 -0.22 -3.01 -11.32
C ALA A 234 -1.15 -2.11 -10.51
N VAL A 235 -0.73 -1.66 -9.33
CA VAL A 235 -1.52 -0.83 -8.41
C VAL A 235 -0.94 0.58 -8.32
N GLY A 236 -1.78 1.58 -8.54
CA GLY A 236 -1.47 3.01 -8.38
C GLY A 236 -0.84 3.62 -9.62
N ARG A 237 0.39 3.27 -9.97
CA ARG A 237 1.12 3.89 -11.07
C ARG A 237 0.51 3.62 -12.44
N SER A 238 0.02 2.42 -12.70
CA SER A 238 -0.65 2.08 -13.96
C SER A 238 -1.91 2.91 -14.18
N GLN A 239 -2.73 3.08 -13.16
CA GLN A 239 -3.96 3.87 -13.23
C GLN A 239 -3.64 5.37 -13.45
N GLU A 240 -2.59 5.91 -12.83
CA GLU A 240 -2.14 7.29 -13.10
C GLU A 240 -1.71 7.47 -14.56
N VAL A 241 -0.90 6.55 -15.10
CA VAL A 241 -0.45 6.61 -16.51
C VAL A 241 -1.63 6.52 -17.47
N MET A 242 -2.62 5.65 -17.19
CA MET A 242 -3.84 5.56 -18.00
C MET A 242 -4.60 6.88 -18.04
N LEU A 243 -4.79 7.56 -16.91
CA LEU A 243 -5.47 8.85 -16.84
C LEU A 243 -4.70 9.96 -17.60
N VAL A 244 -3.37 9.98 -17.49
CA VAL A 244 -2.53 10.93 -18.24
C VAL A 244 -2.65 10.69 -19.73
N LEU A 245 -2.58 9.44 -20.20
CA LEU A 245 -2.70 9.13 -21.62
C LEU A 245 -4.12 9.44 -22.14
N GLU A 246 -5.17 9.15 -21.37
CA GLU A 246 -6.54 9.52 -21.70
C GLU A 246 -6.66 11.03 -21.88
N GLU A 247 -6.17 11.82 -20.93
CA GLU A 247 -6.24 13.29 -21.02
C GLU A 247 -5.46 13.82 -22.22
N LEU A 248 -4.27 13.31 -22.50
CA LEU A 248 -3.47 13.73 -23.67
C LEU A 248 -4.20 13.43 -25.00
N MET A 249 -4.87 12.27 -25.10
CA MET A 249 -5.67 11.92 -26.27
C MET A 249 -6.96 12.74 -26.36
N ARG A 250 -7.70 12.87 -25.26
CA ARG A 250 -8.95 13.65 -25.20
C ARG A 250 -8.73 15.13 -25.51
N THR A 251 -7.61 15.69 -25.09
CA THR A 251 -7.24 17.10 -25.38
C THR A 251 -6.57 17.32 -26.73
N GLY A 252 -6.40 16.26 -27.54
CA GLY A 252 -5.79 16.33 -28.87
C GLY A 252 -4.27 16.52 -28.88
N LYS A 253 -3.60 16.39 -27.73
CA LYS A 253 -2.13 16.44 -27.63
C LYS A 253 -1.48 15.18 -28.19
N LEU A 254 -2.17 14.05 -28.13
CA LEU A 254 -1.79 12.79 -28.76
C LEU A 254 -2.93 12.32 -29.68
N PRO A 255 -2.61 11.58 -30.75
CA PRO A 255 -3.63 10.88 -31.54
C PRO A 255 -4.30 9.80 -30.69
N SER A 256 -5.58 9.53 -30.95
CA SER A 256 -6.28 8.42 -30.32
C SER A 256 -5.72 7.09 -30.84
N VAL A 257 -5.17 6.29 -29.93
CA VAL A 257 -4.58 4.98 -30.21
C VAL A 257 -5.06 3.94 -29.21
N PRO A 258 -5.14 2.65 -29.55
CA PRO A 258 -5.46 1.60 -28.61
C PRO A 258 -4.41 1.50 -27.48
N ILE A 259 -4.89 1.33 -26.26
CA ILE A 259 -4.08 1.02 -25.08
C ILE A 259 -4.41 -0.42 -24.65
N TYR A 260 -3.40 -1.26 -24.57
CA TYR A 260 -3.52 -2.64 -24.13
C TYR A 260 -2.98 -2.76 -22.72
N LEU A 261 -3.75 -3.39 -21.83
CA LEU A 261 -3.39 -3.65 -20.44
C LEU A 261 -3.04 -5.14 -20.30
N ASP A 262 -1.96 -5.42 -19.61
CA ASP A 262 -1.50 -6.79 -19.35
C ASP A 262 -1.19 -6.98 -17.86
N GLY A 263 -1.13 -8.24 -17.42
CA GLY A 263 -0.94 -8.57 -16.01
C GLY A 263 -2.18 -8.23 -15.17
N MET A 264 -1.97 -7.88 -13.89
CA MET A 264 -3.04 -7.58 -12.92
C MET A 264 -3.63 -6.16 -13.03
N ILE A 265 -3.25 -5.37 -14.04
CA ILE A 265 -3.70 -3.96 -14.14
C ILE A 265 -5.21 -3.88 -14.25
N TRP A 266 -5.85 -4.84 -14.94
CA TRP A 266 -7.29 -4.88 -15.11
C TRP A 266 -8.02 -5.09 -13.77
N GLU A 267 -7.63 -6.12 -13.01
CA GLU A 267 -8.23 -6.44 -11.71
C GLU A 267 -8.02 -5.30 -10.72
N ALA A 268 -6.81 -4.76 -10.66
CA ALA A 268 -6.51 -3.61 -9.82
C ALA A 268 -7.36 -2.39 -10.20
N THR A 269 -7.55 -2.13 -11.49
CA THR A 269 -8.40 -1.02 -11.97
C THR A 269 -9.87 -1.26 -11.62
N ALA A 270 -10.37 -2.49 -11.74
CA ALA A 270 -11.72 -2.84 -11.30
C ALA A 270 -11.93 -2.56 -9.82
N ILE A 271 -10.95 -2.89 -8.96
CA ILE A 271 -11.01 -2.55 -7.54
C ILE A 271 -11.03 -1.01 -7.34
N HIS A 272 -10.27 -0.23 -8.11
CA HIS A 272 -10.35 1.24 -8.02
C HIS A 272 -11.76 1.77 -8.31
N THR A 273 -12.47 1.19 -9.27
CA THR A 273 -13.85 1.60 -9.58
C THR A 273 -14.88 1.18 -8.52
N ALA A 274 -14.56 0.16 -7.72
CA ALA A 274 -15.43 -0.29 -6.63
C ALA A 274 -15.39 0.63 -5.39
N TYR A 275 -14.37 1.48 -5.28
CA TYR A 275 -14.16 2.37 -4.12
C TYR A 275 -13.99 3.84 -4.51
N PRO A 276 -15.00 4.45 -5.16
CA PRO A 276 -14.91 5.83 -5.64
C PRO A 276 -14.67 6.85 -4.52
N GLU A 277 -15.11 6.57 -3.29
CA GLU A 277 -14.96 7.45 -2.14
C GLU A 277 -13.50 7.63 -1.70
N TYR A 278 -12.60 6.71 -2.09
CA TYR A 278 -11.16 6.80 -1.84
C TYR A 278 -10.41 7.59 -2.91
N LEU A 279 -11.06 7.87 -4.04
CA LEU A 279 -10.50 8.70 -5.12
C LEU A 279 -10.68 10.19 -4.82
N ASN A 280 -9.88 11.04 -5.45
CA ASN A 280 -10.06 12.48 -5.31
C ASN A 280 -11.38 12.96 -5.96
N SER A 281 -11.92 14.08 -5.48
CA SER A 281 -13.24 14.58 -5.89
C SER A 281 -13.36 14.87 -7.39
N GLN A 282 -12.29 15.36 -8.01
CA GLN A 282 -12.30 15.68 -9.44
C GLN A 282 -12.44 14.41 -10.28
N LEU A 283 -11.68 13.38 -9.97
CA LEU A 283 -11.73 12.10 -10.69
C LEU A 283 -13.08 11.42 -10.50
N ARG A 284 -13.65 11.47 -9.28
CA ARG A 284 -15.01 10.94 -9.04
C ARG A 284 -16.05 11.59 -9.96
N THR A 285 -16.01 12.90 -10.11
CA THR A 285 -16.95 13.63 -10.98
C THR A 285 -16.72 13.33 -12.47
N GLN A 286 -15.50 12.92 -12.87
CA GLN A 286 -15.21 12.56 -14.27
C GLN A 286 -15.65 11.14 -14.64
N ILE A 287 -15.62 10.21 -13.68
CA ILE A 287 -15.91 8.79 -13.93
C ILE A 287 -17.36 8.44 -13.62
N PHE A 288 -17.95 9.06 -12.60
CA PHE A 288 -19.29 8.79 -12.06
C PHE A 288 -20.19 10.03 -12.16
#